data_ab6b1858e8264d99461a29ab200c3574
#
_entry.id   ab6b1858e8264d99461a29ab200c3574
#
_cell.length_a   1.000
_cell.length_b   1.000
_cell.length_c   1.000
_cell.angle_alpha   90.00
_cell.angle_beta   90.00
_cell.angle_gamma   90.00
#
_symmetry.space_group_name_H-M   'P 1'
#
loop_
_entity.id
_entity.type
_entity.pdbx_description
1 polymer ?
#
loop_
_entity_poly.entity_id
_entity_poly.type
_entity_poly.pdbx_seq_one_letter_code
_entity_poly.pdbx_strand_id
1 'polypeptide(L)'
;MSLDTLIVSTLRPLGVPVAKMRYNQTADTDIVFLEYNQAARMKADDIEVVTKHFYQVDVFSKTDLTDLVNDVRSGLTEVGFMRMFESETYDEDMKMYRSIMRFNYESKIRRD
;
A
#
# COMPACT_ATOMS: atom_id res chain seq x y z
N MET A 1 -14.62 4.73 6.89
CA MET A 1 -13.16 4.96 6.72
C MET A 1 -12.75 4.56 5.32
N SER A 2 -12.05 5.42 4.62
CA SER A 2 -11.53 5.07 3.30
C SER A 2 -10.31 4.15 3.41
N LEU A 3 -9.99 3.45 2.33
CA LEU A 3 -8.79 2.61 2.29
C LEU A 3 -7.52 3.45 2.37
N ASP A 4 -7.52 4.63 1.76
CA ASP A 4 -6.38 5.56 1.90
C ASP A 4 -6.14 5.90 3.37
N THR A 5 -7.20 6.22 4.10
CA THR A 5 -7.11 6.51 5.53
C THR A 5 -6.63 5.30 6.32
N LEU A 6 -7.10 4.11 5.96
CA LEU A 6 -6.68 2.87 6.62
C LEU A 6 -5.18 2.65 6.43
N ILE A 7 -4.66 2.87 5.22
CA ILE A 7 -3.22 2.76 4.96
C ILE A 7 -2.43 3.75 5.80
N VAL A 8 -2.84 5.01 5.80
CA VAL A 8 -2.13 6.05 6.56
C VAL A 8 -2.14 5.75 8.05
N SER A 9 -3.31 5.38 8.61
CA SER A 9 -3.41 5.10 10.04
C SER A 9 -2.62 3.85 10.45
N THR A 10 -2.52 2.87 9.55
CA THR A 10 -1.77 1.63 9.80
C THR A 10 -0.26 1.88 9.79
N LEU A 11 0.23 2.72 8.86
CA LEU A 11 1.66 2.92 8.67
C LEU A 11 2.24 4.09 9.45
N ARG A 12 1.42 5.05 9.87
CA ARG A 12 1.88 6.22 10.64
C ARG A 12 2.65 5.84 11.91
N PRO A 13 2.25 4.81 12.68
CA PRO A 13 3.00 4.43 13.89
C PRO A 13 4.44 3.98 13.64
N LEU A 14 4.81 3.69 12.39
CA LEU A 14 6.18 3.33 12.06
C LEU A 14 7.16 4.51 12.14
N GLY A 15 6.63 5.73 12.28
CA GLY A 15 7.46 6.93 12.47
C GLY A 15 8.12 7.45 11.20
N VAL A 16 7.64 7.04 10.04
CA VAL A 16 8.15 7.41 8.72
C VAL A 16 7.09 8.23 7.99
N PRO A 17 7.45 9.26 7.20
CA PRO A 17 6.47 9.96 6.39
C PRO A 17 5.69 9.02 5.49
N VAL A 18 4.37 9.16 5.46
CA VAL A 18 3.48 8.36 4.63
C VAL A 18 2.57 9.33 3.87
N ALA A 19 2.59 9.27 2.55
CA ALA A 19 1.77 10.15 1.74
C ALA A 19 1.26 9.45 0.48
N LYS A 20 0.14 9.94 -0.01
CA LYS A 20 -0.44 9.47 -1.26
C LYS A 20 0.21 10.22 -2.42
N MET A 21 0.86 9.48 -3.32
CA MET A 21 1.41 9.98 -4.57
C MET A 21 2.46 11.10 -4.46
N ARG A 22 3.03 11.33 -3.28
CA ARG A 22 4.01 12.41 -3.08
C ARG A 22 5.20 11.91 -2.28
N TYR A 23 6.39 12.18 -2.79
CA TYR A 23 7.64 11.92 -2.08
C TYR A 23 7.95 13.04 -1.10
N ASN A 24 8.51 12.68 0.06
CA ASN A 24 9.13 13.64 0.96
C ASN A 24 10.61 13.76 0.57
N GLN A 25 10.96 14.84 -0.14
CA GLN A 25 12.28 14.99 -0.73
C GLN A 25 13.38 15.24 0.30
N THR A 26 13.03 15.55 1.55
CA THR A 26 14.00 15.84 2.60
C THR A 26 14.16 14.70 3.58
N ALA A 27 13.29 13.68 3.54
CA ALA A 27 13.36 12.56 4.47
C ALA A 27 14.36 11.50 3.99
N ASP A 28 15.03 10.86 4.94
CA ASP A 28 15.92 9.74 4.66
C ASP A 28 15.14 8.46 4.38
N THR A 29 13.91 8.40 4.81
CA THR A 29 13.00 7.27 4.65
C THR A 29 11.60 7.80 4.36
N ASP A 30 10.90 7.18 3.42
CA ASP A 30 9.60 7.67 2.96
C ASP A 30 8.74 6.52 2.48
N ILE A 31 7.43 6.63 2.68
CA ILE A 31 6.45 5.68 2.17
C ILE A 31 5.46 6.44 1.30
N VAL A 32 5.29 5.98 0.07
CA VAL A 32 4.37 6.59 -0.89
C VAL A 32 3.43 5.50 -1.40
N PHE A 33 2.14 5.77 -1.40
CA PHE A 33 1.16 4.81 -1.88
C PHE A 33 0.20 5.43 -2.88
N LEU A 34 -0.40 4.58 -3.70
CA LEU A 34 -1.46 4.97 -4.63
C LEU A 34 -2.34 3.78 -4.94
N GLU A 35 -3.61 4.05 -5.22
CA GLU A 35 -4.51 3.07 -5.79
C GLU A 35 -4.38 3.15 -7.31
N TYR A 36 -3.95 2.05 -7.96
CA TYR A 36 -3.71 2.08 -9.39
C TYR A 36 -4.82 1.41 -10.20
N ASN A 37 -5.73 0.69 -9.55
CA ASN A 37 -6.84 0.03 -10.24
C ASN A 37 -7.93 -0.37 -9.25
N GLN A 38 -9.16 -0.45 -9.77
CA GLN A 38 -10.28 -1.06 -9.08
C GLN A 38 -11.00 -1.99 -10.07
N ALA A 39 -11.48 -3.12 -9.56
CA ALA A 39 -12.25 -4.07 -10.36
C ALA A 39 -13.48 -4.48 -9.57
N ALA A 40 -14.65 -4.33 -10.17
CA ALA A 40 -15.92 -4.71 -9.55
C ALA A 40 -16.38 -6.06 -10.10
N ARG A 41 -16.92 -6.88 -9.23
CA ARG A 41 -17.51 -8.16 -9.60
C ARG A 41 -18.85 -8.34 -8.90
N MET A 42 -19.88 -8.67 -9.66
CA MET A 42 -21.20 -8.95 -9.14
C MET A 42 -21.46 -10.46 -9.24
N LYS A 43 -21.95 -11.07 -8.17
CA LYS A 43 -22.36 -12.47 -8.21
C LYS A 43 -23.70 -12.58 -8.92
N ALA A 44 -23.88 -13.63 -9.73
CA ALA A 44 -25.01 -13.75 -10.65
C ALA A 44 -26.39 -13.77 -9.97
N ASP A 45 -26.49 -14.38 -8.82
CA ASP A 45 -27.75 -14.54 -8.07
C ASP A 45 -27.73 -13.84 -6.74
N ASP A 46 -26.87 -12.86 -6.60
CA ASP A 46 -26.63 -12.15 -5.34
C ASP A 46 -26.74 -10.66 -5.55
N ILE A 47 -27.19 -9.97 -4.51
CA ILE A 47 -27.24 -8.51 -4.44
C ILE A 47 -25.93 -7.91 -3.93
N GLU A 48 -24.94 -8.74 -3.72
CA GLU A 48 -23.66 -8.35 -3.17
C GLU A 48 -22.67 -8.04 -4.29
N VAL A 49 -22.07 -6.86 -4.24
CA VAL A 49 -21.01 -6.45 -5.17
C VAL A 49 -19.69 -6.46 -4.44
N VAL A 50 -18.70 -7.12 -5.03
CA VAL A 50 -17.34 -7.14 -4.53
C VAL A 50 -16.50 -6.20 -5.38
N THR A 51 -15.82 -5.26 -4.73
CA THR A 51 -14.85 -4.39 -5.39
C THR A 51 -13.46 -4.77 -4.91
N LYS A 52 -12.58 -5.06 -5.85
CA LYS A 52 -11.18 -5.35 -5.56
C LYS A 52 -10.38 -4.09 -5.83
N HIS A 53 -9.69 -3.60 -4.81
CA HIS A 53 -8.85 -2.41 -4.87
C HIS A 53 -7.40 -2.83 -5.00
N PHE A 54 -6.66 -2.20 -5.91
CA PHE A 54 -5.26 -2.52 -6.14
C PHE A 54 -4.40 -1.31 -5.78
N TYR A 55 -3.51 -1.53 -4.82
CA TYR A 55 -2.63 -0.49 -4.29
C TYR A 55 -1.18 -0.82 -4.55
N GLN A 56 -0.40 0.20 -4.84
CA GLN A 56 1.05 0.10 -4.84
C GLN A 56 1.58 0.91 -3.66
N VAL A 57 2.47 0.30 -2.90
CA VAL A 57 3.11 0.92 -1.75
C VAL A 57 4.60 0.86 -1.98
N ASP A 58 5.22 2.02 -2.11
CA ASP A 58 6.65 2.16 -2.32
C ASP A 58 7.30 2.62 -1.03
N VAL A 59 8.37 1.94 -0.64
CA VAL A 59 9.16 2.30 0.53
C VAL A 59 10.54 2.73 0.05
N PHE A 60 10.95 3.91 0.44
CA PHE A 60 12.26 4.48 0.08
C PHE A 60 13.11 4.64 1.31
N SER A 61 14.40 4.33 1.20
CA SER A 61 15.35 4.59 2.29
C SER A 61 16.76 4.77 1.74
N LYS A 62 17.52 5.64 2.37
CA LYS A 62 18.95 5.80 2.07
C LYS A 62 19.78 4.65 2.63
N THR A 63 19.20 3.86 3.52
CA THR A 63 19.85 2.73 4.16
C THR A 63 19.03 1.45 3.95
N ASP A 64 19.31 0.39 4.73
CA ASP A 64 18.65 -0.90 4.60
C ASP A 64 17.14 -0.78 4.80
N LEU A 65 16.38 -1.41 3.89
CA LEU A 65 14.92 -1.42 3.88
C LEU A 65 14.31 -2.57 4.68
N THR A 66 15.09 -3.57 5.06
CA THR A 66 14.56 -4.88 5.46
C THR A 66 13.51 -4.80 6.56
N ASP A 67 13.84 -4.13 7.67
CA ASP A 67 12.94 -4.08 8.81
C ASP A 67 11.69 -3.26 8.50
N LEU A 68 11.84 -2.13 7.82
CA LEU A 68 10.72 -1.27 7.47
C LEU A 68 9.78 -1.97 6.48
N VAL A 69 10.31 -2.66 5.48
CA VAL A 69 9.50 -3.41 4.52
C VAL A 69 8.71 -4.51 5.23
N ASN A 70 9.34 -5.22 6.15
CA ASN A 70 8.66 -6.24 6.94
C ASN A 70 7.52 -5.65 7.77
N ASP A 71 7.75 -4.51 8.39
CA ASP A 71 6.73 -3.83 9.21
C ASP A 71 5.57 -3.33 8.36
N VAL A 72 5.84 -2.77 7.19
CA VAL A 72 4.81 -2.32 6.25
C VAL A 72 3.97 -3.50 5.79
N ARG A 73 4.62 -4.58 5.36
CA ARG A 73 3.92 -5.78 4.88
C ARG A 73 3.06 -6.38 5.98
N SER A 74 3.60 -6.54 7.18
CA SER A 74 2.87 -7.12 8.31
C SER A 74 1.69 -6.25 8.70
N GLY A 75 1.88 -4.95 8.79
CA GLY A 75 0.82 -4.02 9.17
C GLY A 75 -0.34 -4.03 8.19
N LEU A 76 -0.05 -3.99 6.91
CA LEU A 76 -1.09 -3.98 5.88
C LEU A 76 -1.80 -5.34 5.79
N THR A 77 -1.06 -6.43 5.91
CA THR A 77 -1.66 -7.77 5.91
C THR A 77 -2.61 -7.94 7.10
N GLU A 78 -2.24 -7.44 8.25
CA GLU A 78 -3.05 -7.56 9.47
C GLU A 78 -4.40 -6.85 9.33
N VAL A 79 -4.46 -5.75 8.59
CA VAL A 79 -5.71 -5.00 8.38
C VAL A 79 -6.47 -5.42 7.12
N GLY A 80 -6.06 -6.49 6.45
CA GLY A 80 -6.83 -7.11 5.38
C GLY A 80 -6.28 -6.96 3.97
N PHE A 81 -5.15 -6.30 3.77
CA PHE A 81 -4.53 -6.24 2.45
C PHE A 81 -3.81 -7.54 2.14
N MET A 82 -3.89 -7.99 0.89
CA MET A 82 -3.19 -9.19 0.43
C MET A 82 -2.05 -8.78 -0.51
N ARG A 83 -0.83 -9.18 -0.17
CA ARG A 83 0.32 -8.90 -1.02
C ARG A 83 0.27 -9.75 -2.28
N MET A 84 0.47 -9.10 -3.44
CA MET A 84 0.52 -9.77 -4.74
C MET A 84 1.91 -9.76 -5.35
N PHE A 85 2.69 -8.73 -5.06
CA PHE A 85 3.98 -8.50 -5.72
C PHE A 85 4.89 -7.70 -4.79
N GLU A 86 6.17 -8.02 -4.85
CA GLU A 86 7.18 -7.28 -4.12
C GLU A 86 8.50 -7.35 -4.89
N SER A 87 9.15 -6.21 -5.04
CA SER A 87 10.42 -6.10 -5.72
C SER A 87 11.25 -5.01 -5.05
N GLU A 88 12.56 -5.11 -5.17
CA GLU A 88 13.49 -4.16 -4.58
C GLU A 88 14.47 -3.67 -5.63
N THR A 89 14.77 -2.38 -5.63
CA THR A 89 15.69 -1.77 -6.57
C THR A 89 16.39 -0.59 -5.91
N TYR A 90 17.38 -0.04 -6.59
CA TYR A 90 18.04 1.20 -6.18
C TYR A 90 17.69 2.30 -7.19
N ASP A 91 17.18 3.41 -6.69
CA ASP A 91 16.82 4.56 -7.52
C ASP A 91 18.03 5.50 -7.60
N GLU A 92 18.65 5.57 -8.78
CA GLU A 92 19.86 6.35 -9.00
C GLU A 92 19.62 7.85 -8.87
N ASP A 93 18.45 8.32 -9.29
CA ASP A 93 18.13 9.76 -9.26
C ASP A 93 17.92 10.22 -7.82
N MET A 94 17.21 9.45 -7.02
CA MET A 94 16.96 9.75 -5.61
C MET A 94 18.10 9.31 -4.72
N LYS A 95 18.98 8.44 -5.19
CA LYS A 95 20.03 7.79 -4.40
C LYS A 95 19.48 7.11 -3.16
N MET A 96 18.43 6.33 -3.38
CA MET A 96 17.72 5.61 -2.33
C MET A 96 17.40 4.19 -2.78
N TYR A 97 17.40 3.27 -1.83
CA TYR A 97 16.81 1.96 -2.06
C TYR A 97 15.30 2.10 -2.11
N ARG A 98 14.67 1.32 -2.96
CA ARG A 98 13.23 1.36 -3.17
C ARG A 98 12.67 -0.06 -3.13
N SER A 99 11.66 -0.28 -2.30
CA SER A 99 10.83 -1.47 -2.34
C SER A 99 9.50 -1.11 -2.98
N ILE A 100 9.07 -1.91 -3.95
CA ILE A 100 7.78 -1.75 -4.61
C ILE A 100 6.93 -2.93 -4.19
N MET A 101 5.83 -2.66 -3.50
CA MET A 101 4.89 -3.70 -3.09
C MET A 101 3.52 -3.41 -3.69
N ARG A 102 2.84 -4.45 -4.16
CA ARG A 102 1.47 -4.35 -4.64
C ARG A 102 0.57 -5.22 -3.81
N PHE A 103 -0.57 -4.65 -3.44
CA PHE A 103 -1.56 -5.29 -2.59
C PHE A 103 -2.92 -5.21 -3.25
N ASN A 104 -3.80 -6.14 -2.91
CA ASN A 104 -5.21 -5.96 -3.18
C ASN A 104 -6.00 -6.00 -1.88
N TYR A 105 -7.19 -5.40 -1.92
CA TYR A 105 -8.14 -5.40 -0.82
C TYR A 105 -9.53 -5.56 -1.39
N GLU A 106 -10.30 -6.49 -0.87
CA GLU A 106 -11.68 -6.70 -1.29
C GLU A 106 -12.64 -6.02 -0.32
N SER A 107 -13.52 -5.19 -0.86
CA SER A 107 -14.64 -4.62 -0.11
C SER A 107 -15.94 -5.14 -0.70
N LYS A 108 -16.93 -5.35 0.16
CA LYS A 108 -18.23 -5.87 -0.24
C LYS A 108 -19.29 -4.81 0.00
N ILE A 109 -20.08 -4.56 -1.02
CA ILE A 109 -21.24 -3.69 -0.93
C ILE A 109 -22.47 -4.54 -1.13
N ARG A 110 -23.34 -4.60 -0.10
CA ARG A 110 -24.60 -5.32 -0.18
C ARG A 110 -25.68 -4.38 -0.66
N ARG A 111 -26.44 -4.83 -1.66
CA ARG A 111 -27.58 -4.10 -2.19
C ARG A 111 -28.86 -4.80 -1.77
N ASP A 112 -29.72 -4.11 -1.09
CA ASP A 112 -31.04 -4.62 -0.69
C ASP A 112 -32.12 -4.21 -1.68
#